data_0ba3d9671eafbed82d6a5c5cf6f25cad
#
_entry.id   0ba3d9671eafbed82d6a5c5cf6f25cad
#
_cell.length_a   1.000
_cell.length_b   1.000
_cell.length_c   1.000
_cell.angle_alpha   90.00
_cell.angle_beta   90.00
_cell.angle_gamma   90.00
#
_symmetry.space_group_name_H-M   'P 1'
#
loop_
_entity.id
_entity.type
_entity.pdbx_description
1 polymer ?
#
loop_
_entity_poly.entity_id
_entity_poly.type
_entity_poly.pdbx_seq_one_letter_code
_entity_poly.pdbx_strand_id
1 'polypeptide(L)'
;MVRQLNQMQDWARETRIIHGRIVVLALMMLVIMVGLLYRYFVLQVLQNDQYRAQSDRNRIAVRTVAPTRGVIVDRNGSLLAINQPSFTLAITPERADDLAQTLTTLRELLGLSDQDVALFLDARKRRRAMSPVPIKYRLSDEDRALIAVNKHRLSGVTVASELTLSLIHI
;
A
#
# COMPACT_ATOMS: atom_id res chain seq x y z
N MET A 1 41.28 41.04 55.51
CA MET A 1 42.10 40.08 54.77
C MET A 1 41.61 38.65 54.92
N VAL A 2 41.13 38.18 56.08
CA VAL A 2 40.64 36.83 56.34
C VAL A 2 39.36 36.45 55.57
N ARG A 3 38.44 37.39 55.29
CA ARG A 3 37.18 37.13 54.59
C ARG A 3 37.36 36.76 53.12
N GLN A 4 38.36 37.27 52.46
CA GLN A 4 38.64 36.95 51.03
C GLN A 4 39.22 35.56 50.84
N LEU A 5 39.98 35.05 51.83
CA LEU A 5 40.55 33.69 51.77
C LEU A 5 39.50 32.63 51.87
N ASN A 6 38.50 32.83 52.73
CA ASN A 6 37.36 31.90 52.85
C ASN A 6 36.51 31.80 51.57
N GLN A 7 36.28 32.94 50.90
CA GLN A 7 35.54 32.91 49.62
C GLN A 7 36.28 32.12 48.51
N MET A 8 37.62 32.23 48.42
CA MET A 8 38.37 31.44 47.45
C MET A 8 38.40 29.93 47.71
N GLN A 9 38.36 29.52 48.98
CA GLN A 9 38.26 28.14 49.38
C GLN A 9 36.89 27.53 49.04
N ASP A 10 35.83 28.31 49.20
CA ASP A 10 34.48 27.85 48.88
C ASP A 10 34.28 27.67 47.36
N TRP A 11 34.82 28.56 46.55
CA TRP A 11 34.80 28.46 45.07
C TRP A 11 35.54 27.21 44.57
N ALA A 12 36.68 26.87 45.20
CA ALA A 12 37.46 25.69 44.82
C ALA A 12 36.74 24.37 45.19
N ARG A 13 35.96 24.36 46.23
CA ARG A 13 35.09 23.22 46.63
C ARG A 13 33.86 23.09 45.75
N GLU A 14 33.19 24.19 45.45
CA GLU A 14 32.03 24.21 44.56
C GLU A 14 32.40 23.75 43.13
N THR A 15 33.50 24.28 42.57
CA THR A 15 33.98 23.85 41.24
C THR A 15 34.30 22.36 41.19
N ARG A 16 34.87 21.79 42.26
CA ARG A 16 35.19 20.36 42.33
C ARG A 16 33.92 19.47 42.34
N ILE A 17 32.88 19.92 43.11
CA ILE A 17 31.60 19.21 43.16
C ILE A 17 30.87 19.29 41.81
N ILE A 18 30.88 20.47 41.19
CA ILE A 18 30.27 20.68 39.87
C ILE A 18 30.97 19.84 38.80
N HIS A 19 32.32 19.81 38.79
CA HIS A 19 33.09 18.97 37.84
C HIS A 19 32.78 17.48 38.05
N GLY A 20 32.67 17.02 39.27
CA GLY A 20 32.30 15.62 39.59
C GLY A 20 30.92 15.26 39.03
N ARG A 21 29.94 16.13 39.19
CA ARG A 21 28.59 15.94 38.65
C ARG A 21 28.56 15.96 37.10
N ILE A 22 29.30 16.87 36.50
CA ILE A 22 29.41 16.96 35.05
C ILE A 22 30.05 15.68 34.48
N VAL A 23 31.11 15.17 35.12
CA VAL A 23 31.77 13.93 34.67
C VAL A 23 30.84 12.73 34.78
N VAL A 24 30.07 12.62 35.91
CA VAL A 24 29.09 11.54 36.06
C VAL A 24 27.99 11.62 34.98
N LEU A 25 27.45 12.81 34.75
CA LEU A 25 26.43 13.02 33.70
C LEU A 25 26.98 12.71 32.30
N ALA A 26 28.22 13.14 31.99
CA ALA A 26 28.87 12.84 30.74
C ALA A 26 29.11 11.34 30.54
N LEU A 27 29.52 10.64 31.59
CA LEU A 27 29.70 9.17 31.58
C LEU A 27 28.37 8.45 31.36
N MET A 28 27.31 8.89 32.04
CA MET A 28 25.97 8.34 31.87
C MET A 28 25.45 8.56 30.44
N MET A 29 25.64 9.75 29.88
CA MET A 29 25.29 10.06 28.49
C MET A 29 26.09 9.21 27.50
N LEU A 30 27.38 9.01 27.74
CA LEU A 30 28.23 8.15 26.93
C LEU A 30 27.75 6.70 26.93
N VAL A 31 27.38 6.15 28.07
CA VAL A 31 26.84 4.79 28.19
C VAL A 31 25.54 4.63 27.40
N ILE A 32 24.62 5.61 27.51
CA ILE A 32 23.38 5.62 26.75
C ILE A 32 23.67 5.67 25.26
N MET A 33 24.60 6.52 24.84
CA MET A 33 24.97 6.68 23.43
C MET A 33 25.56 5.40 22.86
N VAL A 34 26.46 4.73 23.59
CA VAL A 34 27.04 3.44 23.20
C VAL A 34 25.95 2.37 23.10
N GLY A 35 25.00 2.32 24.04
CA GLY A 35 23.86 1.41 23.99
C GLY A 35 22.97 1.63 22.77
N LEU A 36 22.70 2.88 22.40
CA LEU A 36 21.95 3.22 21.20
C LEU A 36 22.70 2.84 19.93
N LEU A 37 24.00 3.10 19.83
CA LEU A 37 24.82 2.71 18.69
C LEU A 37 24.87 1.20 18.53
N TYR A 38 25.03 0.47 19.64
CA TYR A 38 24.98 -0.99 19.61
C TYR A 38 23.60 -1.50 19.12
N ARG A 39 22.50 -0.93 19.62
CA ARG A 39 21.16 -1.28 19.20
C ARG A 39 20.94 -0.98 17.71
N TYR A 40 21.42 0.16 17.26
CA TYR A 40 21.39 0.55 15.86
C TYR A 40 22.14 -0.42 14.96
N PHE A 41 23.35 -0.83 15.38
CA PHE A 41 24.15 -1.82 14.67
C PHE A 41 23.42 -3.18 14.56
N VAL A 42 22.85 -3.67 15.66
CA VAL A 42 22.08 -4.92 15.67
C VAL A 42 20.91 -4.85 14.70
N LEU A 43 20.15 -3.76 14.70
CA LEU A 43 18.98 -3.60 13.84
C LEU A 43 19.35 -3.47 12.37
N GLN A 44 20.40 -2.73 12.05
CA GLN A 44 20.77 -2.44 10.66
C GLN A 44 21.65 -3.49 10.00
N VAL A 45 22.50 -4.16 10.76
CA VAL A 45 23.43 -5.13 10.22
C VAL A 45 22.95 -6.57 10.45
N LEU A 46 22.62 -6.92 11.70
CA LEU A 46 22.29 -8.30 12.04
C LEU A 46 20.84 -8.68 11.69
N GLN A 47 19.90 -7.74 11.81
CA GLN A 47 18.48 -8.00 11.58
C GLN A 47 17.93 -7.37 10.28
N ASN A 48 18.80 -6.82 9.43
CA ASN A 48 18.42 -6.15 8.19
C ASN A 48 17.54 -7.04 7.29
N ASP A 49 17.93 -8.30 7.11
CA ASP A 49 17.23 -9.23 6.22
C ASP A 49 15.80 -9.54 6.71
N GLN A 50 15.62 -9.64 8.04
CA GLN A 50 14.29 -9.87 8.61
C GLN A 50 13.36 -8.67 8.41
N TYR A 51 13.87 -7.46 8.64
CA TYR A 51 13.08 -6.23 8.47
C TYR A 51 12.81 -5.91 7.00
N ARG A 52 13.75 -6.21 6.10
CA ARG A 52 13.53 -6.15 4.66
C ARG A 52 12.44 -7.11 4.22
N ALA A 53 12.52 -8.38 4.62
CA ALA A 53 11.49 -9.37 4.28
C ALA A 53 10.11 -8.98 4.82
N GLN A 54 10.04 -8.35 5.98
CA GLN A 54 8.79 -7.88 6.56
C GLN A 54 8.23 -6.64 5.82
N SER A 55 9.11 -5.72 5.41
CA SER A 55 8.75 -4.57 4.59
C SER A 55 8.26 -5.00 3.20
N ASP A 56 8.93 -5.97 2.58
CA ASP A 56 8.52 -6.50 1.28
C ASP A 56 7.18 -7.24 1.37
N ARG A 57 6.93 -8.01 2.42
CA ARG A 57 5.61 -8.62 2.67
C ARG A 57 4.49 -7.59 2.81
N ASN A 58 4.76 -6.43 3.39
CA ASN A 58 3.77 -5.36 3.52
C ASN A 58 3.51 -4.65 2.18
N ARG A 59 4.51 -4.60 1.30
CA ARG A 59 4.42 -3.92 0.00
C ARG A 59 3.95 -4.84 -1.11
N ILE A 60 4.25 -6.14 -1.03
CA ILE A 60 3.88 -7.13 -2.05
C ILE A 60 2.48 -7.64 -1.75
N ALA A 61 1.50 -7.17 -2.51
CA ALA A 61 0.18 -7.78 -2.54
C ALA A 61 0.23 -9.02 -3.44
N VAL A 62 0.18 -10.21 -2.85
CA VAL A 62 0.07 -11.46 -3.62
C VAL A 62 -1.31 -11.48 -4.28
N ARG A 63 -1.34 -11.32 -5.60
CA ARG A 63 -2.55 -11.44 -6.40
C ARG A 63 -2.60 -12.85 -7.00
N THR A 64 -3.66 -13.58 -6.71
CA THR A 64 -3.93 -14.86 -7.36
C THR A 64 -4.28 -14.61 -8.83
N VAL A 65 -3.44 -15.07 -9.74
CA VAL A 65 -3.71 -15.04 -11.18
C VAL A 65 -4.28 -16.40 -11.56
N ALA A 66 -5.51 -16.42 -12.07
CA ALA A 66 -6.10 -17.65 -12.57
C ALA A 66 -5.32 -18.13 -13.81
N PRO A 67 -4.99 -19.42 -13.91
CA PRO A 67 -4.31 -19.95 -15.09
C PRO A 67 -5.21 -19.84 -16.32
N THR A 68 -4.58 -19.68 -17.49
CA THR A 68 -5.28 -19.68 -18.77
C THR A 68 -5.87 -21.08 -19.02
N ARG A 69 -7.13 -21.14 -19.45
CA ARG A 69 -7.75 -22.39 -19.86
C ARG A 69 -7.23 -22.82 -21.23
N GLY A 70 -7.17 -24.12 -21.48
CA GLY A 70 -6.87 -24.64 -22.80
C GLY A 70 -7.95 -24.29 -23.82
N VAL A 71 -7.59 -24.19 -25.09
CA VAL A 71 -8.55 -24.04 -26.18
C VAL A 71 -9.35 -25.34 -26.37
N ILE A 72 -10.60 -25.21 -26.77
CA ILE A 72 -11.44 -26.37 -27.12
C ILE A 72 -11.48 -26.49 -28.62
N VAL A 73 -11.12 -27.66 -29.12
CA VAL A 73 -11.14 -27.97 -30.56
C VAL A 73 -12.05 -29.16 -30.83
N ASP A 74 -12.65 -29.23 -32.00
CA ASP A 74 -13.37 -30.36 -32.54
C ASP A 74 -12.37 -31.47 -32.92
N ARG A 75 -12.88 -32.68 -33.22
CA ARG A 75 -12.11 -33.84 -33.75
C ARG A 75 -11.34 -33.54 -35.02
N ASN A 76 -11.77 -32.55 -35.82
CA ASN A 76 -11.12 -32.10 -37.05
C ASN A 76 -10.09 -30.98 -36.79
N GLY A 77 -9.86 -30.56 -35.54
CA GLY A 77 -8.98 -29.47 -35.21
C GLY A 77 -9.59 -28.07 -35.34
N SER A 78 -10.89 -27.96 -35.61
CA SER A 78 -11.59 -26.67 -35.66
C SER A 78 -11.76 -26.10 -34.28
N LEU A 79 -11.46 -24.82 -34.08
CA LEU A 79 -11.59 -24.10 -32.83
C LEU A 79 -13.06 -23.92 -32.44
N LEU A 80 -13.50 -24.47 -31.33
CA LEU A 80 -14.85 -24.30 -30.79
C LEU A 80 -14.88 -23.20 -29.72
N ALA A 81 -13.83 -23.08 -28.91
CA ALA A 81 -13.73 -22.04 -27.91
C ALA A 81 -12.29 -21.59 -27.74
N ILE A 82 -12.11 -20.28 -27.63
CA ILE A 82 -10.82 -19.62 -27.43
C ILE A 82 -10.88 -18.70 -26.23
N ASN A 83 -9.70 -18.45 -25.65
CA ASN A 83 -9.57 -17.43 -24.61
C ASN A 83 -9.62 -16.03 -25.22
N GLN A 84 -10.60 -15.25 -24.82
CA GLN A 84 -10.69 -13.83 -25.19
C GLN A 84 -10.42 -12.96 -23.95
N PRO A 85 -9.66 -11.87 -24.10
CA PRO A 85 -9.48 -10.91 -23.02
C PRO A 85 -10.80 -10.21 -22.72
N SER A 86 -11.28 -10.33 -21.50
CA SER A 86 -12.42 -9.60 -20.96
C SER A 86 -11.91 -8.57 -19.96
N PHE A 87 -12.37 -7.34 -20.10
CA PHE A 87 -11.96 -6.25 -19.21
C PHE A 87 -13.06 -5.96 -18.21
N THR A 88 -12.65 -5.88 -16.94
CA THR A 88 -13.55 -5.62 -15.81
C THR A 88 -13.14 -4.34 -15.12
N LEU A 89 -14.08 -3.43 -14.89
CA LEU A 89 -13.89 -2.25 -14.09
C LEU A 89 -14.03 -2.60 -12.62
N ALA A 90 -13.01 -2.30 -11.83
CA ALA A 90 -13.02 -2.48 -10.40
C ALA A 90 -12.63 -1.19 -9.68
N ILE A 91 -13.22 -0.97 -8.52
CA ILE A 91 -12.91 0.16 -7.64
C ILE A 91 -12.34 -0.37 -6.34
N THR A 92 -11.23 0.21 -5.89
CA THR A 92 -10.67 -0.02 -4.56
C THR A 92 -11.14 1.12 -3.65
N PRO A 93 -12.11 0.89 -2.75
CA PRO A 93 -12.77 1.98 -2.01
C PRO A 93 -11.83 2.85 -1.18
N GLU A 94 -10.78 2.26 -0.60
CA GLU A 94 -9.80 3.01 0.21
C GLU A 94 -8.80 3.84 -0.60
N ARG A 95 -8.71 3.61 -1.90
CA ARG A 95 -7.87 4.40 -2.80
C ARG A 95 -8.65 5.48 -3.53
N ALA A 96 -9.97 5.49 -3.37
CA ALA A 96 -10.82 6.56 -3.91
C ALA A 96 -10.86 7.70 -2.88
N ASP A 97 -10.44 8.90 -3.28
CA ASP A 97 -10.45 10.08 -2.42
C ASP A 97 -11.89 10.44 -2.01
N ASP A 98 -12.81 10.39 -2.96
CA ASP A 98 -14.24 10.48 -2.75
C ASP A 98 -14.96 9.42 -3.59
N LEU A 99 -15.46 8.38 -2.92
CA LEU A 99 -16.16 7.28 -3.57
C LEU A 99 -17.48 7.72 -4.20
N ALA A 100 -18.21 8.64 -3.56
CA ALA A 100 -19.50 9.10 -4.06
C ALA A 100 -19.31 9.90 -5.37
N GLN A 101 -18.34 10.79 -5.39
CA GLN A 101 -17.98 11.56 -6.59
C GLN A 101 -17.47 10.64 -7.70
N THR A 102 -16.63 9.65 -7.37
CA THR A 102 -16.13 8.67 -8.34
C THR A 102 -17.26 7.87 -8.97
N LEU A 103 -18.23 7.40 -8.18
CA LEU A 103 -19.42 6.68 -8.69
C LEU A 103 -20.29 7.56 -9.58
N THR A 104 -20.50 8.83 -9.22
CA THR A 104 -21.26 9.78 -10.04
C THR A 104 -20.57 10.01 -11.38
N THR A 105 -19.25 10.25 -11.37
CA THR A 105 -18.48 10.44 -12.60
C THR A 105 -18.51 9.17 -13.48
N LEU A 106 -18.37 7.99 -12.90
CA LEU A 106 -18.44 6.73 -13.65
C LEU A 106 -19.85 6.48 -14.26
N ARG A 107 -20.89 6.92 -13.54
CA ARG A 107 -22.26 6.83 -14.01
C ARG A 107 -22.48 7.70 -15.25
N GLU A 108 -21.98 8.92 -15.23
CA GLU A 108 -22.03 9.85 -16.36
C GLU A 108 -21.22 9.35 -17.57
N LEU A 109 -20.03 8.81 -17.33
CA LEU A 109 -19.10 8.38 -18.39
C LEU A 109 -19.50 7.05 -19.04
N LEU A 110 -19.96 6.08 -18.24
CA LEU A 110 -20.18 4.69 -18.69
C LEU A 110 -21.63 4.26 -18.72
N GLY A 111 -22.57 5.16 -18.37
CA GLY A 111 -23.97 4.86 -18.31
C GLY A 111 -24.32 3.75 -17.30
N LEU A 112 -23.67 3.73 -16.14
CA LEU A 112 -23.93 2.71 -15.12
C LEU A 112 -25.36 2.80 -14.62
N SER A 113 -26.03 1.65 -14.52
CA SER A 113 -27.39 1.58 -13.97
C SER A 113 -27.40 1.70 -12.45
N ASP A 114 -28.54 2.07 -11.87
CA ASP A 114 -28.72 2.06 -10.41
C ASP A 114 -28.51 0.67 -9.82
N GLN A 115 -28.82 -0.36 -10.58
CA GLN A 115 -28.62 -1.75 -10.20
C GLN A 115 -27.13 -2.11 -10.09
N ASP A 116 -26.28 -1.64 -11.01
CA ASP A 116 -24.83 -1.88 -10.96
C ASP A 116 -24.22 -1.24 -9.71
N VAL A 117 -24.63 -0.02 -9.40
CA VAL A 117 -24.19 0.70 -8.20
C VAL A 117 -24.65 -0.02 -6.92
N ALA A 118 -25.91 -0.50 -6.88
CA ALA A 118 -26.43 -1.24 -5.74
C ALA A 118 -25.68 -2.56 -5.51
N LEU A 119 -25.40 -3.32 -6.58
CA LEU A 119 -24.61 -4.55 -6.55
C LEU A 119 -23.18 -4.29 -6.07
N PHE A 120 -22.57 -3.20 -6.54
CA PHE A 120 -21.24 -2.78 -6.08
C PHE A 120 -21.24 -2.48 -4.58
N LEU A 121 -22.22 -1.72 -4.08
CA LEU A 121 -22.31 -1.37 -2.65
C LEU A 121 -22.52 -2.60 -1.77
N ASP A 122 -23.31 -3.58 -2.21
CA ASP A 122 -23.48 -4.85 -1.50
C ASP A 122 -22.23 -5.71 -1.53
N ALA A 123 -21.57 -5.84 -2.68
CA ALA A 123 -20.32 -6.55 -2.84
C ALA A 123 -19.19 -5.95 -1.98
N ARG A 124 -19.16 -4.62 -1.84
CA ARG A 124 -18.21 -3.90 -0.97
C ARG A 124 -18.35 -4.35 0.49
N LYS A 125 -19.58 -4.52 1.02
CA LYS A 125 -19.80 -4.94 2.41
C LYS A 125 -19.20 -6.30 2.74
N ARG A 126 -19.08 -7.19 1.73
CA ARG A 126 -18.60 -8.57 1.89
C ARG A 126 -17.09 -8.72 1.66
N ARG A 127 -16.42 -7.69 1.17
CA ARG A 127 -14.99 -7.72 0.83
C ARG A 127 -14.15 -6.88 1.79
N ARG A 128 -12.84 -7.20 1.84
CA ARG A 128 -11.88 -6.39 2.61
C ARG A 128 -11.76 -5.02 1.96
N ALA A 129 -11.59 -4.00 2.77
CA ALA A 129 -11.56 -2.60 2.36
C ALA A 129 -10.53 -2.28 1.25
N MET A 130 -9.33 -2.90 1.30
CA MET A 130 -8.26 -2.76 0.29
C MET A 130 -8.44 -3.64 -0.96
N SER A 131 -9.50 -4.45 -1.02
CA SER A 131 -9.71 -5.32 -2.17
C SER A 131 -10.46 -4.59 -3.29
N PRO A 132 -10.05 -4.77 -4.56
CA PRO A 132 -10.80 -4.23 -5.69
C PRO A 132 -12.17 -4.91 -5.79
N VAL A 133 -13.20 -4.12 -5.91
CA VAL A 133 -14.60 -4.56 -6.06
C VAL A 133 -15.03 -4.28 -7.50
N PRO A 134 -15.45 -5.30 -8.28
CA PRO A 134 -15.91 -5.10 -9.64
C PRO A 134 -17.24 -4.32 -9.66
N ILE A 135 -17.40 -3.42 -10.63
CA ILE A 135 -18.61 -2.63 -10.85
C ILE A 135 -19.22 -2.87 -12.23
N LYS A 136 -18.39 -3.05 -13.28
CA LYS A 136 -18.86 -3.34 -14.63
C LYS A 136 -17.97 -4.41 -15.26
N TYR A 137 -18.61 -5.46 -15.78
CA TYR A 137 -17.94 -6.54 -16.51
C TYR A 137 -18.01 -6.29 -18.02
N ARG A 138 -17.09 -6.89 -18.78
CA ARG A 138 -17.04 -6.83 -20.24
C ARG A 138 -17.09 -5.41 -20.79
N LEU A 139 -16.11 -4.59 -20.34
CA LEU A 139 -15.93 -3.25 -20.87
C LEU A 139 -15.68 -3.27 -22.38
N SER A 140 -16.37 -2.41 -23.11
CA SER A 140 -16.08 -2.16 -24.52
C SER A 140 -14.76 -1.41 -24.68
N ASP A 141 -14.23 -1.37 -25.91
CA ASP A 141 -13.02 -0.59 -26.19
C ASP A 141 -13.27 0.91 -26.02
N GLU A 142 -14.50 1.38 -26.28
CA GLU A 142 -14.94 2.75 -26.05
C GLU A 142 -14.95 3.08 -24.55
N ASP A 143 -15.55 2.20 -23.71
CA ASP A 143 -15.54 2.35 -22.25
C ASP A 143 -14.11 2.46 -21.72
N ARG A 144 -13.20 1.62 -22.22
CA ARG A 144 -11.80 1.62 -21.83
C ARG A 144 -11.09 2.92 -22.21
N ALA A 145 -11.35 3.43 -23.41
CA ALA A 145 -10.80 4.71 -23.87
C ALA A 145 -11.30 5.87 -23.01
N LEU A 146 -12.60 5.91 -22.68
CA LEU A 146 -13.20 6.92 -21.80
C LEU A 146 -12.57 6.90 -20.40
N ILE A 147 -12.37 5.70 -19.84
CA ILE A 147 -11.71 5.56 -18.52
C ILE A 147 -10.26 6.03 -18.60
N ALA A 148 -9.52 5.66 -19.66
CA ALA A 148 -8.12 6.02 -19.83
C ALA A 148 -7.92 7.55 -19.90
N VAL A 149 -8.76 8.24 -20.66
CA VAL A 149 -8.72 9.71 -20.79
C VAL A 149 -9.06 10.39 -19.47
N ASN A 150 -10.04 9.88 -18.72
CA ASN A 150 -10.51 10.48 -17.46
C ASN A 150 -9.82 9.91 -16.22
N LYS A 151 -8.74 9.14 -16.37
CA LYS A 151 -8.05 8.46 -15.26
C LYS A 151 -7.62 9.42 -14.15
N HIS A 152 -7.26 10.65 -14.48
CA HIS A 152 -6.86 11.68 -13.52
C HIS A 152 -7.98 12.11 -12.56
N ARG A 153 -9.26 11.88 -12.93
CA ARG A 153 -10.44 12.17 -12.12
C ARG A 153 -10.98 10.94 -11.37
N LEU A 154 -10.46 9.75 -11.71
CA LEU A 154 -10.96 8.46 -11.24
C LEU A 154 -9.95 7.81 -10.29
N SER A 155 -9.79 8.39 -9.09
CA SER A 155 -8.93 7.80 -8.06
C SER A 155 -9.49 6.46 -7.57
N GLY A 156 -8.62 5.47 -7.36
CA GLY A 156 -9.01 4.13 -6.91
C GLY A 156 -9.65 3.23 -7.96
N VAL A 157 -9.86 3.71 -9.20
CA VAL A 157 -10.42 2.93 -10.30
C VAL A 157 -9.33 2.18 -11.05
N THR A 158 -9.56 0.90 -11.32
CA THR A 158 -8.62 0.01 -12.01
C THR A 158 -9.37 -0.84 -13.04
N VAL A 159 -8.81 -0.95 -14.25
CA VAL A 159 -9.28 -1.90 -15.26
C VAL A 159 -8.43 -3.16 -15.15
N ALA A 160 -9.06 -4.29 -14.83
CA ALA A 160 -8.43 -5.59 -14.79
C ALA A 160 -8.76 -6.37 -16.07
N SER A 161 -7.76 -7.00 -16.68
CA SER A 161 -7.97 -7.93 -17.79
C SER A 161 -7.99 -9.36 -17.26
N GLU A 162 -9.00 -10.12 -17.63
CA GLU A 162 -9.12 -11.54 -17.33
C GLU A 162 -9.38 -12.31 -18.62
N LEU A 163 -8.76 -13.47 -18.78
CA LEU A 163 -9.02 -14.32 -19.93
C LEU A 163 -10.31 -15.11 -19.68
N THR A 164 -11.31 -14.90 -20.52
CA THR A 164 -12.58 -15.61 -20.46
C THR A 164 -12.69 -16.52 -21.67
N LEU A 165 -13.07 -17.79 -21.45
CA LEU A 165 -13.32 -18.73 -22.52
C LEU A 165 -14.61 -18.32 -23.25
N SER A 166 -14.49 -17.94 -24.51
CA SER A 166 -15.62 -17.56 -25.36
C SER A 166 -15.84 -18.62 -26.42
N LEU A 167 -17.10 -19.03 -26.59
CA LEU A 167 -17.48 -19.92 -27.67
C LEU A 167 -17.41 -19.15 -29.00
N ILE A 168 -16.79 -19.75 -30.00
CA ILE A 168 -16.79 -19.21 -31.34
C ILE A 168 -18.17 -19.55 -31.91
N HIS A 169 -18.97 -18.54 -32.23
CA HIS A 169 -20.16 -18.73 -33.00
C HIS A 169 -19.76 -19.07 -34.44
N ILE A 170 -19.97 -20.31 -34.81
CA ILE A 170 -19.83 -20.79 -36.18
C ILE A 170 -21.12 -20.41 -36.95
#